data_e8fa700bf2e8fb54e0ddb9b2f2d7037d
#
_entry.id   e8fa700bf2e8fb54e0ddb9b2f2d7037d
#
_cell.length_a   1.000
_cell.length_b   1.000
_cell.length_c   1.000
_cell.angle_alpha   90.00
_cell.angle_beta   90.00
_cell.angle_gamma   90.00
#
_symmetry.space_group_name_H-M   'P 1'
#
loop_
_entity.id
_entity.type
_entity.pdbx_description
1 polymer ?
#
loop_
_entity_poly.entity_id
_entity_poly.type
_entity_poly.pdbx_seq_one_letter_code
_entity_poly.pdbx_strand_id
1 'polypeptide(L)'
;LLQTYEKLSAGQLTGIQEPSYICKSARLGEHVFVGAFSYIGENVKVGNNVKIYPHSFIGNNVVIGDNCVLHPGVKIYHDCSLGNRITIHAGTVIGGDGFGFAPQNDGTYKKVPQIGNVLIEDDVEIGSNCSIDRATMGSTIIHA
;
A
#
# COMPACT_ATOMS: atom_id res chain seq x y z
N LEU A 1 1.30 27.48 -11.26
CA LEU A 1 0.14 27.37 -12.15
C LEU A 1 -0.35 25.90 -12.22
N LEU A 2 0.50 24.92 -12.53
CA LEU A 2 0.12 23.51 -12.63
C LEU A 2 -0.33 22.96 -11.27
N GLN A 3 0.39 23.24 -10.20
CA GLN A 3 0.01 22.83 -8.83
C GLN A 3 -1.31 23.44 -8.38
N THR A 4 -1.61 24.67 -8.83
CA THR A 4 -2.89 25.32 -8.55
C THR A 4 -4.02 24.63 -9.32
N TYR A 5 -3.76 24.24 -10.57
CA TYR A 5 -4.71 23.49 -11.38
C TYR A 5 -5.02 22.12 -10.77
N GLU A 6 -4.01 21.39 -10.35
CA GLU A 6 -4.20 20.11 -9.66
C GLU A 6 -5.07 20.25 -8.39
N LYS A 7 -4.82 21.28 -7.58
CA LYS A 7 -5.63 21.53 -6.38
C LYS A 7 -7.08 21.88 -6.70
N LEU A 8 -7.32 22.56 -7.81
CA LEU A 8 -8.66 22.96 -8.24
C LEU A 8 -9.41 21.82 -8.93
N SER A 9 -8.69 20.96 -9.66
CA SER A 9 -9.29 19.84 -10.40
C SER A 9 -9.48 18.57 -9.55
N ALA A 10 -8.64 18.38 -8.54
CA ALA A 10 -8.76 17.27 -7.59
C ALA A 10 -9.84 17.56 -6.56
N GLY A 11 -11.10 17.64 -6.91
CA GLY A 11 -12.18 17.79 -5.94
C GLY A 11 -11.88 16.98 -4.66
N GLN A 12 -12.26 17.49 -3.48
CA GLN A 12 -12.01 16.79 -2.21
C GLN A 12 -12.82 15.49 -2.16
N LEU A 13 -12.24 14.41 -2.70
CA LEU A 13 -12.81 13.09 -2.57
C LEU A 13 -12.71 12.66 -1.11
N THR A 14 -13.86 12.37 -0.52
CA THR A 14 -13.95 11.82 0.84
C THR A 14 -15.05 10.77 0.89
N GLY A 15 -15.01 9.93 1.91
CA GLY A 15 -16.03 8.94 2.15
C GLY A 15 -15.75 7.58 1.54
N ILE A 16 -16.60 6.64 1.85
CA ILE A 16 -16.46 5.23 1.46
C ILE A 16 -17.48 4.91 0.38
N GLN A 17 -17.00 4.47 -0.76
CA GLN A 17 -17.86 3.95 -1.83
C GLN A 17 -18.22 2.49 -1.58
N GLU A 18 -19.46 2.15 -1.85
CA GLU A 18 -19.96 0.77 -1.80
C GLU A 18 -20.04 0.14 -3.21
N PRO A 19 -19.83 -1.18 -3.35
CA PRO A 19 -19.42 -2.09 -2.29
C PRO A 19 -17.92 -1.99 -2.02
N SER A 20 -17.54 -2.12 -0.77
CA SER A 20 -16.15 -2.27 -0.34
C SER A 20 -16.13 -3.03 0.98
N TYR A 21 -15.00 -3.66 1.29
CA TYR A 21 -14.83 -4.35 2.56
C TYR A 21 -13.81 -3.63 3.43
N ILE A 22 -14.25 -3.21 4.61
CA ILE A 22 -13.38 -2.61 5.61
C ILE A 22 -13.53 -3.40 6.90
N CYS A 23 -12.46 -4.01 7.38
CA CYS A 23 -12.49 -4.77 8.62
C CYS A 23 -12.83 -3.86 9.80
N LYS A 24 -13.60 -4.39 10.75
CA LYS A 24 -14.04 -3.65 11.94
C LYS A 24 -12.87 -3.13 12.80
N SER A 25 -11.76 -3.83 12.79
CA SER A 25 -10.55 -3.43 13.53
C SER A 25 -9.71 -2.37 12.82
N ALA A 26 -10.01 -2.06 11.55
CA ALA A 26 -9.33 -0.99 10.82
C ALA A 26 -9.67 0.38 11.41
N ARG A 27 -8.72 1.28 11.38
CA ARG A 27 -8.87 2.68 11.82
C ARG A 27 -8.55 3.61 10.68
N LEU A 28 -9.55 4.37 10.25
CA LEU A 28 -9.41 5.38 9.22
C LEU A 28 -9.41 6.76 9.88
N GLY A 29 -8.48 7.61 9.48
CA GLY A 29 -8.43 8.98 9.92
C GLY A 29 -9.55 9.85 9.32
N GLU A 30 -9.39 11.16 9.43
CA GLU A 30 -10.35 12.13 8.90
C GLU A 30 -10.15 12.33 7.39
N HIS A 31 -11.25 12.60 6.68
CA HIS A 31 -11.26 12.90 5.24
C HIS A 31 -10.59 11.81 4.38
N VAL A 32 -10.77 10.55 4.74
CA VAL A 32 -10.30 9.41 3.97
C VAL A 32 -11.31 9.07 2.89
N PHE A 33 -10.82 8.86 1.67
CA PHE A 33 -11.59 8.32 0.56
C PHE A 33 -11.24 6.86 0.34
N VAL A 34 -12.23 6.00 0.26
CA VAL A 34 -12.07 4.58 -0.11
C VAL A 34 -12.95 4.30 -1.31
N GLY A 35 -12.33 4.03 -2.44
CA GLY A 35 -13.02 3.70 -3.69
C GLY A 35 -13.66 2.32 -3.68
N ALA A 36 -14.69 2.15 -4.51
CA ALA A 36 -15.45 0.91 -4.60
C ALA A 36 -14.56 -0.31 -4.91
N PHE A 37 -14.99 -1.48 -4.44
CA PHE A 37 -14.30 -2.76 -4.60
C PHE A 37 -12.91 -2.82 -3.95
N SER A 38 -12.66 -1.97 -2.97
CA SER A 38 -11.43 -2.03 -2.19
C SER A 38 -11.59 -2.95 -0.98
N TYR A 39 -10.47 -3.53 -0.55
CA TYR A 39 -10.37 -4.36 0.64
C TYR A 39 -9.41 -3.73 1.63
N ILE A 40 -9.85 -3.53 2.86
CA ILE A 40 -9.02 -3.04 3.96
C ILE A 40 -9.08 -4.07 5.10
N GLY A 41 -7.94 -4.68 5.38
CA GLY A 41 -7.81 -5.80 6.30
C GLY A 41 -7.82 -5.44 7.78
N GLU A 42 -7.50 -6.42 8.59
CA GLU A 42 -7.49 -6.30 10.06
C GLU A 42 -6.36 -5.40 10.53
N ASN A 43 -6.64 -4.63 11.58
CA ASN A 43 -5.69 -3.76 12.26
C ASN A 43 -4.96 -2.76 11.35
N VAL A 44 -5.52 -2.47 10.18
CA VAL A 44 -5.00 -1.43 9.29
C VAL A 44 -5.19 -0.07 9.95
N LYS A 45 -4.17 0.78 9.84
CA LYS A 45 -4.22 2.16 10.30
C LYS A 45 -3.98 3.09 9.12
N VAL A 46 -4.93 3.95 8.83
CA VAL A 46 -4.85 4.94 7.76
C VAL A 46 -4.91 6.32 8.38
N GLY A 47 -3.98 7.17 8.03
CA GLY A 47 -3.93 8.55 8.50
C GLY A 47 -5.01 9.43 7.89
N ASN A 48 -4.83 10.76 8.01
CA ASN A 48 -5.77 11.74 7.53
C ASN A 48 -5.54 12.09 6.06
N ASN A 49 -6.59 12.51 5.36
CA ASN A 49 -6.54 12.96 3.96
C ASN A 49 -5.92 11.93 3.01
N VAL A 50 -6.14 10.66 3.25
CA VAL A 50 -5.67 9.57 2.40
C VAL A 50 -6.72 9.24 1.34
N LYS A 51 -6.27 9.04 0.11
CA LYS A 51 -7.13 8.63 -1.00
C LYS A 51 -6.74 7.24 -1.46
N ILE A 52 -7.66 6.30 -1.28
CA ILE A 52 -7.51 4.91 -1.73
C ILE A 52 -8.50 4.72 -2.87
N TYR A 53 -7.99 4.67 -4.10
CA TYR A 53 -8.83 4.53 -5.28
C TYR A 53 -9.37 3.10 -5.45
N PRO A 54 -10.39 2.90 -6.31
CA PRO A 54 -11.07 1.61 -6.47
C PRO A 54 -10.14 0.43 -6.75
N HIS A 55 -10.59 -0.77 -6.35
CA HIS A 55 -9.88 -2.03 -6.55
C HIS A 55 -8.52 -2.13 -5.82
N SER A 56 -8.34 -1.39 -4.76
CA SER A 56 -7.13 -1.47 -3.94
C SER A 56 -7.25 -2.57 -2.89
N PHE A 57 -6.10 -3.18 -2.56
CA PHE A 57 -5.99 -4.18 -1.50
C PHE A 57 -5.00 -3.72 -0.44
N ILE A 58 -5.48 -3.57 0.78
CA ILE A 58 -4.65 -3.22 1.94
C ILE A 58 -4.70 -4.39 2.91
N GLY A 59 -3.59 -5.08 3.03
CA GLY A 59 -3.46 -6.27 3.88
C GLY A 59 -3.44 -5.97 5.38
N ASN A 60 -3.48 -7.01 6.17
CA ASN A 60 -3.52 -6.89 7.63
C ASN A 60 -2.30 -6.15 8.19
N ASN A 61 -2.50 -5.39 9.25
CA ASN A 61 -1.46 -4.67 9.99
C ASN A 61 -0.70 -3.61 9.16
N VAL A 62 -1.20 -3.22 8.00
CA VAL A 62 -0.60 -2.15 7.19
C VAL A 62 -0.85 -0.81 7.87
N VAL A 63 0.18 0.03 7.86
CA VAL A 63 0.10 1.40 8.34
C VAL A 63 0.33 2.36 7.18
N ILE A 64 -0.56 3.34 7.02
CA ILE A 64 -0.47 4.40 5.99
C ILE A 64 -0.53 5.73 6.71
N GLY A 65 0.46 6.58 6.48
CA GLY A 65 0.52 7.92 7.06
C GLY A 65 -0.48 8.89 6.42
N ASP A 66 -0.27 10.18 6.66
CA ASP A 66 -1.17 11.23 6.20
C ASP A 66 -0.90 11.64 4.75
N ASN A 67 -1.92 12.16 4.07
CA ASN A 67 -1.82 12.78 2.74
C ASN A 67 -1.27 11.83 1.67
N CYS A 68 -1.56 10.55 1.76
CA CYS A 68 -1.15 9.55 0.78
C CYS A 68 -2.21 9.37 -0.30
N VAL A 69 -1.77 9.02 -1.50
CA VAL A 69 -2.63 8.69 -2.64
C VAL A 69 -2.25 7.31 -3.17
N LEU A 70 -3.19 6.38 -3.11
CA LEU A 70 -3.06 5.05 -3.68
C LEU A 70 -3.99 4.97 -4.89
N HIS A 71 -3.40 4.93 -6.08
CA HIS A 71 -4.15 4.87 -7.35
C HIS A 71 -4.84 3.51 -7.56
N PRO A 72 -5.74 3.39 -8.55
CA PRO A 72 -6.54 2.17 -8.73
C PRO A 72 -5.70 0.89 -8.82
N GLY A 73 -6.14 -0.14 -8.11
CA GLY A 73 -5.52 -1.45 -8.15
C GLY A 73 -4.19 -1.59 -7.41
N VAL A 74 -3.79 -0.60 -6.61
CA VAL A 74 -2.61 -0.71 -5.73
C VAL A 74 -2.85 -1.79 -4.70
N LYS A 75 -1.85 -2.64 -4.49
CA LYS A 75 -1.91 -3.73 -3.50
C LYS A 75 -0.76 -3.59 -2.52
N ILE A 76 -1.10 -3.51 -1.25
CA ILE A 76 -0.13 -3.48 -0.16
C ILE A 76 -0.36 -4.69 0.72
N TYR A 77 0.60 -5.60 0.74
CA TYR A 77 0.50 -6.83 1.52
C TYR A 77 0.76 -6.56 3.00
N HIS A 78 0.45 -7.55 3.82
CA HIS A 78 0.46 -7.43 5.28
C HIS A 78 1.78 -6.91 5.85
N ASP A 79 1.70 -6.26 7.00
CA ASP A 79 2.83 -5.80 7.81
C ASP A 79 3.74 -4.74 7.16
N CYS A 80 3.32 -4.13 6.06
CA CYS A 80 4.04 -3.04 5.42
C CYS A 80 3.66 -1.69 6.04
N SER A 81 4.56 -0.72 5.98
CA SER A 81 4.35 0.62 6.51
C SER A 81 4.72 1.70 5.51
N LEU A 82 3.84 2.66 5.35
CA LEU A 82 4.00 3.84 4.51
C LEU A 82 4.01 5.09 5.40
N GLY A 83 4.97 5.96 5.18
CA GLY A 83 5.02 7.29 5.80
C GLY A 83 3.98 8.25 5.25
N ASN A 84 4.29 9.54 5.27
CA ASN A 84 3.38 10.61 4.85
C ASN A 84 3.66 11.07 3.42
N ARG A 85 2.65 11.64 2.75
CA ARG A 85 2.77 12.25 1.43
C ARG A 85 3.36 11.32 0.38
N ILE A 86 2.88 10.09 0.38
CA ILE A 86 3.30 9.06 -0.57
C ILE A 86 2.26 8.96 -1.68
N THR A 87 2.74 8.84 -2.91
CA THR A 87 1.90 8.55 -4.07
C THR A 87 2.34 7.23 -4.69
N ILE A 88 1.39 6.30 -4.81
CA ILE A 88 1.64 5.01 -5.47
C ILE A 88 0.69 4.90 -6.66
N HIS A 89 1.27 4.76 -7.85
CA HIS A 89 0.49 4.70 -9.08
C HIS A 89 -0.10 3.30 -9.35
N ALA A 90 -1.04 3.26 -10.29
CA ALA A 90 -1.94 2.14 -10.50
C ALA A 90 -1.24 0.79 -10.70
N GLY A 91 -1.80 -0.25 -10.12
CA GLY A 91 -1.37 -1.64 -10.30
C GLY A 91 -0.10 -2.03 -9.55
N THR A 92 0.55 -1.10 -8.87
CA THR A 92 1.78 -1.40 -8.11
C THR A 92 1.50 -2.31 -6.93
N VAL A 93 2.41 -3.25 -6.69
CA VAL A 93 2.37 -4.23 -5.60
C VAL A 93 3.50 -3.97 -4.63
N ILE A 94 3.15 -3.75 -3.37
CA ILE A 94 4.09 -3.55 -2.27
C ILE A 94 4.03 -4.75 -1.33
N GLY A 95 5.18 -5.34 -1.05
CA GLY A 95 5.31 -6.39 -0.03
C GLY A 95 4.98 -7.79 -0.51
N GLY A 96 5.02 -8.05 -1.82
CA GLY A 96 5.00 -9.41 -2.34
C GLY A 96 6.22 -10.21 -1.87
N ASP A 97 6.16 -11.53 -1.98
CA ASP A 97 7.30 -12.38 -1.63
C ASP A 97 8.48 -12.13 -2.56
N GLY A 98 9.65 -11.92 -1.99
CA GLY A 98 10.89 -11.88 -2.72
C GLY A 98 11.25 -13.24 -3.32
N PHE A 99 12.16 -13.24 -4.31
CA PHE A 99 12.68 -14.47 -4.89
C PHE A 99 13.68 -15.13 -3.94
N GLY A 100 13.20 -16.11 -3.17
CA GLY A 100 14.03 -16.86 -2.23
C GLY A 100 13.83 -18.36 -2.37
N PHE A 101 14.82 -19.05 -2.92
CA PHE A 101 14.82 -20.50 -3.07
C PHE A 101 16.18 -21.09 -2.66
N ALA A 102 16.17 -22.11 -1.83
CA ALA A 102 17.35 -22.82 -1.40
C ALA A 102 17.53 -24.12 -2.20
N PRO A 103 18.68 -24.34 -2.84
CA PRO A 103 18.96 -25.60 -3.53
C PRO A 103 19.01 -26.76 -2.52
N GLN A 104 18.46 -27.90 -2.92
CA GLN A 104 18.49 -29.15 -2.15
C GLN A 104 19.48 -30.12 -2.75
N ASN A 105 19.92 -31.10 -1.96
CA ASN A 105 20.89 -32.11 -2.39
C ASN A 105 20.37 -32.99 -3.53
N ASP A 106 19.07 -33.08 -3.73
CA ASP A 106 18.44 -33.86 -4.83
C ASP A 106 18.27 -33.06 -6.13
N GLY A 107 18.79 -31.80 -6.17
CA GLY A 107 18.69 -30.94 -7.33
C GLY A 107 17.39 -30.13 -7.41
N THR A 108 16.51 -30.28 -6.45
CA THR A 108 15.28 -29.43 -6.34
C THR A 108 15.55 -28.13 -5.60
N TYR A 109 14.56 -27.23 -5.64
CA TYR A 109 14.61 -25.98 -4.91
C TYR A 109 13.45 -25.91 -3.92
N LYS A 110 13.75 -25.50 -2.71
CA LYS A 110 12.74 -25.26 -1.68
C LYS A 110 12.57 -23.76 -1.47
N LYS A 111 11.31 -23.30 -1.54
CA LYS A 111 11.01 -21.90 -1.27
C LYS A 111 11.38 -21.53 0.17
N VAL A 112 12.08 -20.42 0.33
CA VAL A 112 12.37 -19.82 1.64
C VAL A 112 11.24 -18.85 1.98
N PRO A 113 10.56 -19.00 3.13
CA PRO A 113 9.53 -18.07 3.56
C PRO A 113 10.09 -16.65 3.67
N GLN A 114 9.32 -15.69 3.15
CA GLN A 114 9.66 -14.27 3.19
C GLN A 114 8.88 -13.62 4.33
N ILE A 115 9.51 -13.45 5.49
CA ILE A 115 8.88 -13.00 6.73
C ILE A 115 9.12 -11.54 7.06
N GLY A 116 9.94 -10.85 6.28
CA GLY A 116 10.17 -9.42 6.43
C GLY A 116 9.00 -8.56 5.91
N ASN A 117 9.22 -7.28 5.79
CA ASN A 117 8.24 -6.33 5.29
C ASN A 117 8.85 -5.27 4.37
N VAL A 118 8.03 -4.28 3.99
CA VAL A 118 8.47 -3.07 3.28
C VAL A 118 8.14 -1.85 4.12
N LEU A 119 9.10 -0.94 4.23
CA LEU A 119 8.94 0.38 4.82
C LEU A 119 9.20 1.43 3.75
N ILE A 120 8.25 2.33 3.54
CA ILE A 120 8.39 3.46 2.61
C ILE A 120 8.37 4.73 3.44
N GLU A 121 9.43 5.53 3.35
CA GLU A 121 9.55 6.78 4.08
C GLU A 121 8.69 7.89 3.44
N ASP A 122 8.68 9.07 4.05
CA ASP A 122 7.88 10.19 3.58
C ASP A 122 8.29 10.66 2.18
N ASP A 123 7.37 11.34 1.49
CA ASP A 123 7.63 12.06 0.24
C ASP A 123 8.12 11.17 -0.92
N VAL A 124 7.72 9.91 -0.96
CA VAL A 124 8.07 8.96 -2.02
C VAL A 124 6.95 8.86 -3.05
N GLU A 125 7.31 8.83 -4.32
CA GLU A 125 6.41 8.55 -5.43
C GLU A 125 6.86 7.30 -6.19
N ILE A 126 5.94 6.34 -6.35
CA ILE A 126 6.20 5.06 -7.02
C ILE A 126 5.33 4.97 -8.27
N GLY A 127 5.96 4.68 -9.40
CA GLY A 127 5.28 4.54 -10.69
C GLY A 127 4.30 3.37 -10.75
N SER A 128 3.57 3.29 -11.85
CA SER A 128 2.59 2.22 -12.07
C SER A 128 3.25 0.87 -12.37
N ASN A 129 2.54 -0.21 -12.04
CA ASN A 129 2.96 -1.59 -12.31
C ASN A 129 4.36 -1.94 -11.79
N CYS A 130 4.77 -1.33 -10.70
CA CYS A 130 5.99 -1.66 -9.99
C CYS A 130 5.76 -2.84 -9.03
N SER A 131 6.82 -3.57 -8.74
CA SER A 131 6.83 -4.59 -7.69
C SER A 131 7.96 -4.29 -6.72
N ILE A 132 7.61 -4.13 -5.44
CA ILE A 132 8.57 -3.93 -4.37
C ILE A 132 8.36 -5.06 -3.38
N ASP A 133 9.29 -6.01 -3.41
CA ASP A 133 9.18 -7.22 -2.61
C ASP A 133 9.62 -6.99 -1.16
N ARG A 134 9.01 -7.76 -0.27
CA ARG A 134 9.41 -7.79 1.15
C ARG A 134 10.78 -8.43 1.31
N ALA A 135 11.48 -8.04 2.35
CA ALA A 135 12.72 -8.69 2.75
C ALA A 135 12.45 -10.11 3.23
N THR A 136 13.45 -10.98 3.11
CA THR A 136 13.41 -12.32 3.71
C THR A 136 13.28 -12.22 5.23
N MET A 137 14.08 -11.35 5.85
CA MET A 137 14.02 -10.93 7.25
C MET A 137 14.32 -9.44 7.32
N GLY A 138 13.76 -8.76 8.30
CA GLY A 138 13.88 -7.31 8.41
C GLY A 138 13.01 -6.58 7.41
N SER A 139 13.52 -5.53 6.78
CA SER A 139 12.73 -4.64 5.94
C SER A 139 13.43 -4.31 4.63
N THR A 140 12.67 -4.29 3.54
CA THR A 140 13.03 -3.51 2.34
C THR A 140 12.66 -2.07 2.61
N ILE A 141 13.60 -1.14 2.50
CA ILE A 141 13.38 0.27 2.84
C ILE A 141 13.53 1.13 1.59
N ILE A 142 12.52 1.96 1.34
CA ILE A 142 12.57 3.00 0.31
C ILE A 142 12.70 4.33 1.04
N HIS A 143 13.84 4.98 0.89
CA HIS A 143 14.11 6.29 1.47
C HIS A 143 13.52 7.42 0.62
N ALA A 144 13.28 8.55 1.28
CA ALA A 144 12.82 9.79 0.64
C ALA A 144 13.85 10.36 -0.34
#